data_21afc89d2ca729e9fa6cfba21e2db879
#
_entry.id   21afc89d2ca729e9fa6cfba21e2db879
#
_cell.length_a   1.000
_cell.length_b   1.000
_cell.length_c   1.000
_cell.angle_alpha   90.00
_cell.angle_beta   90.00
_cell.angle_gamma   90.00
#
_symmetry.space_group_name_H-M   'P 1'
#
loop_
_entity.id
_entity.type
_entity.pdbx_description
1 polymer ?
#
loop_
_entity_poly.entity_id
_entity_poly.type
_entity_poly.pdbx_seq_one_letter_code
_entity_poly.pdbx_strand_id
1 'polypeptide(L)'
;MKKVGFITLGCKVNIYESNALKCELTDRGYTVGEADSDCDCFIINTCSVTNTADSKSRKMIHKCIKMNPSAILCVMGCYAQTNDEVKEIDGIDILIGNGNKKSVVDTIDSMISGKRKEKRIDILNILETTEYEKLGVTSYDHTRAFVKIEDGCENYCTYCIIPFARGRVRCKPVDEVIEELKRITNEGYLEVVLSGIHTGRYKDHDVNFSGLVKRILDEVPKLKRLRVSSIEMNEVDDEFIALMKDHKVIANHLHLPLQAGSDVILSKMERKYDVGAYIDKVKALRSVRPDISITTDVIVGFPYEGDAEFMETYNLCKDLGLSKLHVFPYSMRKGTKASLMPQIKDSEKKDRAKRLIELSNHLEEEYAKKFIGSILDIIPEQETLGGMMMGHTSNFLQVFMPKDLDKIGKLYNVKITKIENGKIYGEIL
;
A
#
# COMPACT_ATOMS: atom_id res chain seq x y z
N MET A 1 19.10 -14.95 -23.64
CA MET A 1 17.81 -14.35 -23.23
C MET A 1 18.14 -13.11 -22.43
N LYS A 2 17.49 -11.97 -22.69
CA LYS A 2 17.80 -10.71 -21.98
C LYS A 2 17.20 -10.74 -20.59
N LYS A 3 17.95 -10.24 -19.59
CA LYS A 3 17.57 -10.24 -18.18
C LYS A 3 17.18 -8.84 -17.73
N VAL A 4 16.01 -8.73 -17.09
CA VAL A 4 15.47 -7.47 -16.55
C VAL A 4 15.36 -7.57 -15.04
N GLY A 5 16.08 -6.69 -14.35
CA GLY A 5 16.06 -6.60 -12.88
C GLY A 5 15.10 -5.54 -12.38
N PHE A 6 14.29 -5.89 -11.38
CA PHE A 6 13.30 -4.98 -10.78
C PHE A 6 13.70 -4.49 -9.39
N ILE A 7 13.46 -3.21 -9.15
CA ILE A 7 13.47 -2.60 -7.81
C ILE A 7 12.15 -1.85 -7.64
N THR A 8 11.28 -2.34 -6.75
CA THR A 8 9.99 -1.70 -6.46
C THR A 8 10.04 -1.04 -5.09
N LEU A 9 9.82 0.27 -5.07
CA LEU A 9 9.74 1.08 -3.86
C LEU A 9 8.30 1.59 -3.68
N GLY A 10 7.87 1.80 -2.43
CA GLY A 10 6.61 2.47 -2.15
C GLY A 10 5.46 1.53 -1.78
N CYS A 11 4.29 1.77 -2.35
CA CYS A 11 3.01 1.20 -1.92
C CYS A 11 2.58 -0.04 -2.72
N LYS A 12 1.44 -0.63 -2.32
CA LYS A 12 0.85 -1.79 -3.01
C LYS A 12 0.48 -1.50 -4.47
N VAL A 13 0.15 -0.24 -4.79
CA VAL A 13 -0.08 0.20 -6.18
C VAL A 13 1.19 0.05 -7.02
N ASN A 14 2.36 0.47 -6.48
CA ASN A 14 3.64 0.27 -7.17
C ASN A 14 3.97 -1.22 -7.35
N ILE A 15 3.64 -2.06 -6.37
CA ILE A 15 3.83 -3.52 -6.47
C ILE A 15 2.99 -4.08 -7.61
N TYR A 16 1.69 -3.72 -7.67
CA TYR A 16 0.80 -4.13 -8.76
C TYR A 16 1.35 -3.71 -10.14
N GLU A 17 1.76 -2.44 -10.27
CA GLU A 17 2.31 -1.91 -11.51
C GLU A 17 3.59 -2.62 -11.94
N SER A 18 4.49 -2.91 -11.00
CA SER A 18 5.70 -3.68 -11.27
C SER A 18 5.40 -5.11 -11.69
N ASN A 19 4.43 -5.77 -11.03
CA ASN A 19 4.03 -7.13 -11.40
C ASN A 19 3.42 -7.18 -12.80
N ALA A 20 2.64 -6.19 -13.19
CA ALA A 20 2.11 -6.11 -14.55
C ALA A 20 3.21 -6.04 -15.61
N LEU A 21 4.23 -5.19 -15.37
CA LEU A 21 5.37 -5.10 -16.29
C LEU A 21 6.23 -6.38 -16.30
N LYS A 22 6.38 -7.05 -15.14
CA LYS A 22 7.06 -8.35 -15.06
C LYS A 22 6.34 -9.40 -15.90
N CYS A 23 5.00 -9.49 -15.81
CA CYS A 23 4.20 -10.40 -16.60
C CYS A 23 4.40 -10.14 -18.10
N GLU A 24 4.24 -8.89 -18.55
CA GLU A 24 4.37 -8.52 -19.95
C GLU A 24 5.78 -8.81 -20.50
N LEU A 25 6.83 -8.52 -19.73
CA LEU A 25 8.21 -8.86 -20.11
C LEU A 25 8.43 -10.37 -20.21
N THR A 26 7.88 -11.15 -19.28
CA THR A 26 7.97 -12.60 -19.31
C THR A 26 7.29 -13.18 -20.55
N ASP A 27 6.10 -12.67 -20.89
CA ASP A 27 5.35 -13.06 -22.09
C ASP A 27 6.10 -12.73 -23.38
N ARG A 28 6.95 -11.69 -23.37
CA ARG A 28 7.83 -11.32 -24.50
C ARG A 28 9.18 -12.08 -24.48
N GLY A 29 9.38 -13.03 -23.55
CA GLY A 29 10.54 -13.91 -23.51
C GLY A 29 11.76 -13.33 -22.76
N TYR A 30 11.58 -12.30 -21.91
CA TYR A 30 12.63 -11.83 -21.01
C TYR A 30 12.74 -12.72 -19.76
N THR A 31 13.95 -12.83 -19.22
CA THR A 31 14.14 -13.35 -17.86
C THR A 31 13.97 -12.20 -16.87
N VAL A 32 13.01 -12.31 -15.95
CA VAL A 32 12.68 -11.26 -14.98
C VAL A 32 13.10 -11.72 -13.58
N GLY A 33 13.69 -10.82 -12.78
CA GLY A 33 14.12 -11.13 -11.42
C GLY A 33 14.54 -9.91 -10.60
N GLU A 34 15.28 -10.16 -9.53
CA GLU A 34 15.91 -9.10 -8.74
C GLU A 34 17.06 -8.44 -9.54
N ALA A 35 17.34 -7.18 -9.20
CA ALA A 35 18.39 -6.41 -9.84
C ALA A 35 19.79 -6.89 -9.37
N ASP A 36 20.57 -7.40 -10.29
CA ASP A 36 21.98 -7.81 -10.10
C ASP A 36 22.87 -7.36 -11.28
N SER A 37 24.17 -7.65 -11.21
CA SER A 37 25.16 -7.22 -12.21
C SER A 37 24.95 -7.79 -13.61
N ASP A 38 24.19 -8.89 -13.73
CA ASP A 38 24.01 -9.61 -14.99
C ASP A 38 22.76 -9.12 -15.76
N CYS A 39 22.05 -8.14 -15.21
CA CYS A 39 20.87 -7.57 -15.87
C CYS A 39 21.27 -6.72 -17.08
N ASP A 40 20.59 -6.94 -18.21
CA ASP A 40 20.67 -6.08 -19.41
C ASP A 40 19.84 -4.79 -19.27
N CYS A 41 18.84 -4.81 -18.37
CA CYS A 41 17.97 -3.69 -18.08
C CYS A 41 17.58 -3.68 -16.60
N PHE A 42 17.48 -2.49 -16.02
CA PHE A 42 16.90 -2.25 -14.69
C PHE A 42 15.62 -1.46 -14.81
N ILE A 43 14.59 -1.86 -14.06
CA ILE A 43 13.36 -1.08 -13.88
C ILE A 43 13.23 -0.71 -12.41
N ILE A 44 13.22 0.59 -12.11
CA ILE A 44 13.03 1.12 -10.77
C ILE A 44 11.68 1.83 -10.69
N ASN A 45 10.72 1.21 -10.00
CA ASN A 45 9.45 1.86 -9.66
C ASN A 45 9.60 2.63 -8.36
N THR A 46 9.55 3.96 -8.45
CA THR A 46 9.97 4.89 -7.39
C THR A 46 8.81 5.39 -6.54
N CYS A 47 9.12 5.79 -5.31
CA CYS A 47 8.19 6.40 -4.37
C CYS A 47 8.65 7.82 -4.00
N SER A 48 7.68 8.72 -3.68
CA SER A 48 7.93 10.11 -3.31
C SER A 48 7.05 10.62 -2.15
N VAL A 49 6.52 9.71 -1.32
CA VAL A 49 5.62 10.09 -0.21
C VAL A 49 6.38 10.83 0.90
N THR A 50 7.65 10.50 1.13
CA THR A 50 8.52 11.12 2.13
C THR A 50 9.89 11.47 1.57
N ASN A 51 10.63 12.38 2.23
CA ASN A 51 12.03 12.68 1.87
C ASN A 51 12.93 11.43 1.96
N THR A 52 12.65 10.55 2.89
CA THR A 52 13.34 9.25 3.00
C THR A 52 13.08 8.38 1.78
N ALA A 53 11.85 8.36 1.26
CA ALA A 53 11.52 7.64 0.04
C ALA A 53 12.24 8.20 -1.20
N ASP A 54 12.32 9.53 -1.32
CA ASP A 54 13.10 10.19 -2.38
C ASP A 54 14.58 9.83 -2.29
N SER A 55 15.16 9.92 -1.07
CA SER A 55 16.56 9.54 -0.85
C SER A 55 16.83 8.07 -1.20
N LYS A 56 15.91 7.17 -0.86
CA LYS A 56 16.00 5.76 -1.22
C LYS A 56 15.89 5.56 -2.72
N SER A 57 14.98 6.28 -3.40
CA SER A 57 14.85 6.25 -4.86
C SER A 57 16.17 6.66 -5.54
N ARG A 58 16.76 7.80 -5.16
CA ARG A 58 18.07 8.24 -5.69
C ARG A 58 19.19 7.22 -5.43
N LYS A 59 19.25 6.67 -4.21
CA LYS A 59 20.27 5.64 -3.89
C LYS A 59 20.15 4.41 -4.78
N MET A 60 18.93 3.95 -5.07
CA MET A 60 18.74 2.79 -5.94
C MET A 60 19.09 3.10 -7.40
N ILE A 61 18.76 4.29 -7.90
CA ILE A 61 19.16 4.76 -9.24
C ILE A 61 20.70 4.70 -9.37
N HIS A 62 21.43 5.37 -8.47
CA HIS A 62 22.90 5.37 -8.51
C HIS A 62 23.51 3.99 -8.27
N LYS A 63 22.84 3.13 -7.48
CA LYS A 63 23.28 1.74 -7.28
C LYS A 63 23.22 0.97 -8.60
N CYS A 64 22.14 1.05 -9.37
CA CYS A 64 21.99 0.37 -10.66
C CYS A 64 23.01 0.88 -11.70
N ILE A 65 23.20 2.21 -11.79
CA ILE A 65 24.21 2.81 -12.68
C ILE A 65 25.61 2.26 -12.40
N LYS A 66 25.97 2.13 -11.11
CA LYS A 66 27.29 1.56 -10.72
C LYS A 66 27.37 0.05 -10.91
N MET A 67 26.27 -0.66 -10.75
CA MET A 67 26.22 -2.13 -10.82
C MET A 67 26.47 -2.64 -12.24
N ASN A 68 25.84 -2.04 -13.23
CA ASN A 68 26.09 -2.30 -14.65
C ASN A 68 25.88 -1.01 -15.47
N PRO A 69 26.96 -0.26 -15.77
CA PRO A 69 26.84 1.00 -16.52
C PRO A 69 26.38 0.84 -17.97
N SER A 70 26.42 -0.38 -18.52
CA SER A 70 25.97 -0.67 -19.89
C SER A 70 24.53 -1.17 -19.96
N ALA A 71 23.90 -1.46 -18.83
CA ALA A 71 22.49 -1.86 -18.79
C ALA A 71 21.58 -0.67 -19.02
N ILE A 72 20.45 -0.89 -19.68
CA ILE A 72 19.40 0.11 -19.83
C ILE A 72 18.80 0.39 -18.45
N LEU A 73 18.72 1.65 -18.05
CA LEU A 73 18.09 2.06 -16.81
C LEU A 73 16.76 2.76 -17.04
N CYS A 74 15.67 2.10 -16.67
CA CYS A 74 14.32 2.66 -16.66
C CYS A 74 13.94 3.10 -15.23
N VAL A 75 13.62 4.37 -15.05
CA VAL A 75 13.11 4.94 -13.80
C VAL A 75 11.68 5.40 -14.01
N MET A 76 10.75 4.93 -13.18
CA MET A 76 9.34 5.28 -13.28
C MET A 76 8.71 5.55 -11.91
N GLY A 77 7.47 6.05 -11.88
CA GLY A 77 6.68 6.18 -10.65
C GLY A 77 6.68 7.59 -10.06
N CYS A 78 6.34 7.68 -8.75
CA CYS A 78 6.02 8.96 -8.12
C CYS A 78 7.21 9.91 -8.04
N TYR A 79 8.43 9.42 -7.75
CA TYR A 79 9.62 10.27 -7.74
C TYR A 79 9.96 10.81 -9.13
N ALA A 80 9.84 9.95 -10.16
CA ALA A 80 10.01 10.37 -11.55
C ALA A 80 8.99 11.45 -11.95
N GLN A 81 7.75 11.35 -11.45
CA GLN A 81 6.66 12.28 -11.77
C GLN A 81 6.82 13.66 -11.10
N THR A 82 7.35 13.72 -9.86
CA THR A 82 7.27 14.93 -9.01
C THR A 82 8.59 15.68 -8.82
N ASN A 83 9.72 15.10 -9.24
CA ASN A 83 11.04 15.68 -9.00
C ASN A 83 11.78 15.93 -10.32
N ASP A 84 11.91 17.19 -10.71
CA ASP A 84 12.61 17.56 -11.93
C ASP A 84 14.11 17.18 -11.92
N GLU A 85 14.74 17.19 -10.75
CA GLU A 85 16.15 16.82 -10.58
C GLU A 85 16.49 15.43 -11.12
N VAL A 86 15.52 14.50 -11.18
CA VAL A 86 15.73 13.17 -11.75
C VAL A 86 16.04 13.19 -13.24
N LYS A 87 15.57 14.21 -13.96
CA LYS A 87 15.82 14.40 -15.40
C LYS A 87 17.30 14.63 -15.71
N GLU A 88 18.01 15.23 -14.75
CA GLU A 88 19.42 15.60 -14.84
C GLU A 88 20.38 14.51 -14.40
N ILE A 89 19.85 13.36 -13.91
CA ILE A 89 20.71 12.23 -13.53
C ILE A 89 21.23 11.55 -14.80
N ASP A 90 22.56 11.56 -14.98
CA ASP A 90 23.21 10.83 -16.05
C ASP A 90 23.09 9.31 -15.84
N GLY A 91 22.96 8.57 -16.95
CA GLY A 91 22.83 7.11 -16.93
C GLY A 91 21.38 6.61 -16.78
N ILE A 92 20.37 7.51 -16.77
CA ILE A 92 18.97 7.12 -16.93
C ILE A 92 18.65 7.16 -18.42
N ASP A 93 18.23 6.03 -19.00
CA ASP A 93 17.86 5.91 -20.41
C ASP A 93 16.36 6.14 -20.63
N ILE A 94 15.53 5.69 -19.70
CA ILE A 94 14.08 5.79 -19.76
C ILE A 94 13.58 6.43 -18.46
N LEU A 95 12.86 7.54 -18.56
CA LEU A 95 12.22 8.21 -17.45
C LEU A 95 10.73 8.38 -17.75
N ILE A 96 9.88 7.68 -16.98
CA ILE A 96 8.43 7.67 -17.18
C ILE A 96 7.71 8.05 -15.89
N GLY A 97 6.74 8.96 -15.99
CA GLY A 97 5.88 9.34 -14.87
C GLY A 97 4.86 8.25 -14.50
N ASN A 98 3.71 8.68 -13.98
CA ASN A 98 2.61 7.79 -13.58
C ASN A 98 1.50 7.65 -14.65
N GLY A 99 1.62 8.28 -15.78
CA GLY A 99 0.54 8.33 -16.79
C GLY A 99 0.73 7.45 -18.02
N ASN A 100 1.86 6.76 -18.19
CA ASN A 100 2.15 5.98 -19.40
C ASN A 100 3.08 4.79 -19.16
N LYS A 101 2.84 4.03 -18.08
CA LYS A 101 3.67 2.86 -17.74
C LYS A 101 3.52 1.71 -18.74
N LYS A 102 2.36 1.62 -19.41
CA LYS A 102 2.13 0.64 -20.48
C LYS A 102 3.16 0.73 -21.62
N SER A 103 3.79 1.89 -21.83
CA SER A 103 4.79 2.08 -22.87
C SER A 103 6.21 1.66 -22.49
N VAL A 104 6.44 1.24 -21.22
CA VAL A 104 7.77 0.88 -20.71
C VAL A 104 8.35 -0.28 -21.50
N VAL A 105 7.60 -1.35 -21.67
CA VAL A 105 8.11 -2.59 -22.29
C VAL A 105 8.42 -2.37 -23.78
N ASP A 106 7.55 -1.68 -24.53
CA ASP A 106 7.82 -1.31 -25.92
C ASP A 106 9.07 -0.44 -26.08
N THR A 107 9.31 0.44 -25.10
CA THR A 107 10.49 1.30 -25.11
C THR A 107 11.75 0.50 -24.84
N ILE A 108 11.72 -0.43 -23.89
CA ILE A 108 12.82 -1.34 -23.61
C ILE A 108 13.15 -2.20 -24.85
N ASP A 109 12.14 -2.79 -25.48
CA ASP A 109 12.30 -3.56 -26.72
C ASP A 109 12.99 -2.74 -27.82
N SER A 110 12.57 -1.48 -28.00
CA SER A 110 13.13 -0.57 -28.99
C SER A 110 14.61 -0.25 -28.70
N MET A 111 14.98 -0.08 -27.43
CA MET A 111 16.38 0.17 -27.04
C MET A 111 17.25 -1.08 -27.17
N ILE A 112 16.78 -2.22 -26.69
CA ILE A 112 17.52 -3.51 -26.79
C ILE A 112 17.75 -3.91 -28.25
N SER A 113 16.78 -3.68 -29.13
CA SER A 113 16.92 -3.96 -30.57
C SER A 113 17.78 -2.94 -31.31
N GLY A 114 18.29 -1.91 -30.64
CA GLY A 114 19.08 -0.85 -31.24
C GLY A 114 18.30 0.13 -32.13
N LYS A 115 16.98 0.03 -32.17
CA LYS A 115 16.11 0.94 -32.92
C LYS A 115 16.06 2.33 -32.27
N ARG A 116 16.29 2.43 -30.99
CA ARG A 116 16.37 3.68 -30.23
C ARG A 116 17.67 3.75 -29.44
N LYS A 117 18.38 4.87 -29.55
CA LYS A 117 19.63 5.14 -28.83
C LYS A 117 19.55 6.36 -27.92
N GLU A 118 18.50 7.15 -28.06
CA GLU A 118 18.32 8.40 -27.32
C GLU A 118 17.50 8.18 -26.04
N LYS A 119 17.88 8.91 -24.99
CA LYS A 119 17.14 8.98 -23.72
C LYS A 119 15.65 9.29 -24.02
N ARG A 120 14.74 8.55 -23.38
CA ARG A 120 13.31 8.85 -23.42
C ARG A 120 12.86 9.46 -22.10
N ILE A 121 12.28 10.65 -22.16
CA ILE A 121 11.58 11.28 -21.04
C ILE A 121 10.11 11.41 -21.41
N ASP A 122 9.24 10.76 -20.64
CA ASP A 122 7.79 10.75 -20.85
C ASP A 122 7.08 10.99 -19.51
N ILE A 123 6.98 12.26 -19.15
CA ILE A 123 6.32 12.73 -17.92
C ILE A 123 5.12 13.57 -18.36
N LEU A 124 3.95 12.91 -18.37
CA LEU A 124 2.69 13.54 -18.73
C LEU A 124 2.22 14.50 -17.63
N ASN A 125 1.42 15.50 -18.00
CA ASN A 125 0.66 16.27 -17.02
C ASN A 125 -0.41 15.36 -16.39
N ILE A 126 -0.07 14.77 -15.26
CA ILE A 126 -0.92 13.77 -14.61
C ILE A 126 -2.27 14.33 -14.15
N LEU A 127 -2.39 15.65 -13.96
CA LEU A 127 -3.65 16.31 -13.57
C LEU A 127 -4.66 16.36 -14.73
N GLU A 128 -4.20 16.22 -15.96
CA GLU A 128 -5.04 16.16 -17.16
C GLU A 128 -5.40 14.73 -17.57
N THR A 129 -4.76 13.73 -16.95
CA THR A 129 -5.05 12.31 -17.23
C THR A 129 -6.39 11.92 -16.62
N THR A 130 -7.34 11.49 -17.46
CA THR A 130 -8.71 11.13 -17.05
C THR A 130 -8.98 9.62 -17.15
N GLU A 131 -8.20 8.90 -17.94
CA GLU A 131 -8.41 7.46 -18.15
C GLU A 131 -7.63 6.62 -17.14
N TYR A 132 -8.23 5.53 -16.69
CA TYR A 132 -7.54 4.52 -15.91
C TYR A 132 -6.55 3.76 -16.80
N GLU A 133 -5.28 3.70 -16.39
CA GLU A 133 -4.26 2.95 -17.13
C GLU A 133 -4.42 1.45 -16.89
N LYS A 134 -4.84 0.73 -17.92
CA LYS A 134 -5.01 -0.72 -17.88
C LYS A 134 -3.66 -1.41 -17.95
N LEU A 135 -3.32 -2.11 -16.88
CA LEU A 135 -2.14 -2.97 -16.79
C LEU A 135 -2.63 -4.39 -16.45
N GLY A 136 -2.16 -5.37 -17.18
CA GLY A 136 -2.52 -6.78 -16.97
C GLY A 136 -1.55 -7.47 -15.99
N VAL A 137 -2.05 -8.04 -14.90
CA VAL A 137 -1.26 -8.89 -14.00
C VAL A 137 -1.75 -10.31 -14.16
N THR A 138 -0.89 -11.22 -14.60
CA THR A 138 -1.22 -12.65 -14.78
C THR A 138 -0.65 -13.53 -13.68
N SER A 139 0.35 -13.06 -12.94
CA SER A 139 0.93 -13.77 -11.79
C SER A 139 1.32 -12.79 -10.68
N TYR A 140 1.39 -13.26 -9.46
CA TYR A 140 1.71 -12.45 -8.28
C TYR A 140 2.87 -13.09 -7.51
N ASP A 141 3.83 -12.27 -7.07
CA ASP A 141 4.99 -12.72 -6.28
C ASP A 141 4.63 -13.10 -4.82
N HIS A 142 3.39 -12.87 -4.40
CA HIS A 142 2.92 -13.07 -3.04
C HIS A 142 1.75 -14.03 -2.98
N THR A 143 1.52 -14.65 -1.84
CA THR A 143 0.33 -15.51 -1.58
C THR A 143 -0.98 -14.71 -1.54
N ARG A 144 -0.90 -13.38 -1.41
CA ARG A 144 -2.01 -12.44 -1.53
C ARG A 144 -1.91 -11.70 -2.85
N ALA A 145 -2.97 -11.71 -3.65
CA ALA A 145 -3.02 -10.94 -4.88
C ALA A 145 -3.39 -9.48 -4.58
N PHE A 146 -2.54 -8.55 -4.96
CA PHE A 146 -2.86 -7.12 -4.91
C PHE A 146 -3.56 -6.72 -6.20
N VAL A 147 -4.78 -6.21 -6.12
CA VAL A 147 -5.56 -5.75 -7.27
C VAL A 147 -5.77 -4.25 -7.19
N LYS A 148 -5.23 -3.52 -8.15
CA LYS A 148 -5.40 -2.06 -8.25
C LYS A 148 -6.75 -1.78 -8.88
N ILE A 149 -7.67 -1.21 -8.10
CA ILE A 149 -9.02 -0.84 -8.56
C ILE A 149 -9.15 0.65 -8.87
N GLU A 150 -8.24 1.46 -8.32
CA GLU A 150 -8.31 2.91 -8.41
C GLU A 150 -6.88 3.50 -8.41
N ASP A 151 -6.72 4.68 -9.02
CA ASP A 151 -5.49 5.49 -8.98
C ASP A 151 -5.86 6.98 -8.89
N GLY A 152 -5.04 7.73 -8.14
CA GLY A 152 -5.20 9.16 -7.97
C GLY A 152 -5.92 9.55 -6.69
N CYS A 153 -5.89 10.87 -6.36
CA CYS A 153 -6.53 11.40 -5.16
C CYS A 153 -6.83 12.90 -5.33
N GLU A 154 -8.04 13.32 -4.97
CA GLU A 154 -8.50 14.70 -5.04
C GLU A 154 -8.75 15.30 -3.65
N ASN A 155 -8.23 14.71 -2.58
CA ASN A 155 -8.36 15.27 -1.22
C ASN A 155 -7.53 16.53 -1.00
N TYR A 156 -6.39 16.66 -1.70
CA TYR A 156 -5.48 17.79 -1.58
C TYR A 156 -5.12 18.16 -0.14
N CYS A 157 -4.95 17.15 0.73
CA CYS A 157 -4.47 17.38 2.09
C CYS A 157 -3.19 18.21 2.07
N THR A 158 -3.05 19.17 2.98
CA THR A 158 -2.02 20.22 2.91
C THR A 158 -0.58 19.70 2.88
N TYR A 159 -0.35 18.48 3.37
CA TYR A 159 0.97 17.84 3.43
C TYR A 159 1.25 16.90 2.25
N CYS A 160 0.24 16.60 1.41
CA CYS A 160 0.29 15.45 0.53
C CYS A 160 0.72 15.81 -0.89
N ILE A 161 1.74 15.11 -1.40
CA ILE A 161 2.22 15.25 -2.78
C ILE A 161 1.46 14.36 -3.78
N ILE A 162 0.64 13.44 -3.29
CA ILE A 162 0.00 12.41 -4.13
C ILE A 162 -0.90 12.96 -5.24
N PRO A 163 -1.72 14.02 -5.04
CA PRO A 163 -2.47 14.61 -6.14
C PRO A 163 -1.59 15.00 -7.34
N PHE A 164 -0.39 15.52 -7.05
CA PHE A 164 0.58 15.93 -8.07
C PHE A 164 1.38 14.77 -8.66
N ALA A 165 1.49 13.66 -7.90
CA ALA A 165 2.17 12.46 -8.35
C ALA A 165 1.25 11.52 -9.15
N ARG A 166 -0.03 11.42 -8.77
CA ARG A 166 -0.96 10.43 -9.29
C ARG A 166 -2.17 11.02 -10.01
N GLY A 167 -2.41 12.34 -9.87
CA GLY A 167 -3.51 13.04 -10.52
C GLY A 167 -4.89 12.77 -9.92
N ARG A 168 -5.92 12.96 -10.74
CA ARG A 168 -7.32 12.78 -10.34
C ARG A 168 -7.66 11.31 -10.13
N VAL A 169 -8.75 11.07 -9.40
CA VAL A 169 -9.32 9.73 -9.21
C VAL A 169 -9.73 9.13 -10.56
N ARG A 170 -9.24 7.94 -10.85
CA ARG A 170 -9.55 7.13 -12.02
C ARG A 170 -9.74 5.69 -11.58
N CYS A 171 -10.86 5.10 -11.97
CA CYS A 171 -11.25 3.77 -11.51
C CYS A 171 -11.19 2.75 -12.64
N LYS A 172 -10.83 1.53 -12.29
CA LYS A 172 -10.91 0.38 -13.17
C LYS A 172 -12.38 0.01 -13.37
N PRO A 173 -12.83 -0.26 -14.62
CA PRO A 173 -14.21 -0.72 -14.84
C PRO A 173 -14.58 -1.91 -13.98
N VAL A 174 -15.79 -1.90 -13.43
CA VAL A 174 -16.23 -2.91 -12.44
C VAL A 174 -16.18 -4.33 -13.02
N ASP A 175 -16.59 -4.52 -14.27
CA ASP A 175 -16.57 -5.84 -14.90
C ASP A 175 -15.13 -6.36 -15.09
N GLU A 176 -14.17 -5.47 -15.40
CA GLU A 176 -12.76 -5.84 -15.49
C GLU A 176 -12.17 -6.23 -14.11
N VAL A 177 -12.63 -5.59 -13.02
CA VAL A 177 -12.25 -5.99 -11.67
C VAL A 177 -12.78 -7.40 -11.38
N ILE A 178 -14.06 -7.67 -11.67
CA ILE A 178 -14.68 -8.96 -11.44
C ILE A 178 -14.01 -10.08 -12.27
N GLU A 179 -13.73 -9.83 -13.54
CA GLU A 179 -13.03 -10.78 -14.41
C GLU A 179 -11.62 -11.09 -13.91
N GLU A 180 -10.87 -10.08 -13.50
CA GLU A 180 -9.54 -10.27 -12.91
C GLU A 180 -9.62 -11.10 -11.63
N LEU A 181 -10.57 -10.84 -10.74
CA LEU A 181 -10.76 -11.60 -9.51
C LEU A 181 -11.17 -13.06 -9.75
N LYS A 182 -12.06 -13.30 -10.73
CA LYS A 182 -12.43 -14.67 -11.16
C LYS A 182 -11.21 -15.44 -11.67
N ARG A 183 -10.36 -14.79 -12.49
CA ARG A 183 -9.12 -15.39 -12.98
C ARG A 183 -8.15 -15.71 -11.84
N ILE A 184 -7.85 -14.75 -10.98
CA ILE A 184 -6.96 -14.89 -9.80
C ILE A 184 -7.40 -16.07 -8.93
N THR A 185 -8.70 -16.15 -8.60
CA THR A 185 -9.22 -17.21 -7.74
C THR A 185 -9.26 -18.58 -8.45
N ASN A 186 -9.39 -18.62 -9.78
CA ASN A 186 -9.25 -19.84 -10.58
C ASN A 186 -7.80 -20.36 -10.62
N GLU A 187 -6.82 -19.47 -10.52
CA GLU A 187 -5.39 -19.81 -10.40
C GLU A 187 -5.00 -20.27 -8.98
N GLY A 188 -5.95 -20.27 -8.03
CA GLY A 188 -5.78 -20.80 -6.68
C GLY A 188 -5.47 -19.77 -5.60
N TYR A 189 -5.43 -18.48 -5.92
CA TYR A 189 -5.29 -17.44 -4.89
C TYR A 189 -6.57 -17.35 -4.05
N LEU A 190 -6.40 -17.43 -2.74
CA LEU A 190 -7.50 -17.42 -1.78
C LEU A 190 -7.76 -16.04 -1.16
N GLU A 191 -6.76 -15.17 -1.17
CA GLU A 191 -6.83 -13.83 -0.60
C GLU A 191 -6.51 -12.77 -1.64
N VAL A 192 -7.38 -11.77 -1.73
CA VAL A 192 -7.20 -10.57 -2.56
C VAL A 192 -7.19 -9.33 -1.68
N VAL A 193 -6.32 -8.37 -2.00
CA VAL A 193 -6.26 -7.06 -1.39
C VAL A 193 -6.65 -6.03 -2.44
N LEU A 194 -7.81 -5.41 -2.28
CA LEU A 194 -8.19 -4.26 -3.10
C LEU A 194 -7.28 -3.08 -2.75
N SER A 195 -6.62 -2.57 -3.75
CA SER A 195 -5.62 -1.51 -3.60
C SER A 195 -5.94 -0.31 -4.50
N GLY A 196 -5.66 0.85 -3.99
CA GLY A 196 -5.79 2.14 -4.67
C GLY A 196 -4.99 3.19 -3.92
N ILE A 197 -5.00 4.38 -4.43
CA ILE A 197 -4.47 5.58 -3.77
C ILE A 197 -5.53 6.16 -2.84
N HIS A 198 -6.78 6.14 -3.28
CA HIS A 198 -7.96 6.59 -2.53
C HIS A 198 -9.10 5.58 -2.72
N THR A 199 -8.88 4.38 -2.26
CA THR A 199 -9.67 3.16 -2.56
C THR A 199 -11.19 3.35 -2.38
N GLY A 200 -11.63 4.05 -1.34
CA GLY A 200 -13.04 4.29 -1.06
C GLY A 200 -13.73 5.27 -2.03
N ARG A 201 -12.95 6.00 -2.84
CA ARG A 201 -13.48 6.84 -3.93
C ARG A 201 -13.74 6.06 -5.23
N TYR A 202 -13.59 4.74 -5.19
CA TYR A 202 -13.96 3.92 -6.33
C TYR A 202 -15.37 4.24 -6.79
N LYS A 203 -15.48 4.53 -8.08
CA LYS A 203 -16.77 4.75 -8.75
C LYS A 203 -16.65 4.38 -10.22
N ASP A 204 -17.54 3.51 -10.67
CA ASP A 204 -17.73 3.18 -12.08
C ASP A 204 -19.23 3.25 -12.37
N HIS A 205 -19.65 4.24 -13.17
CA HIS A 205 -21.05 4.57 -13.38
C HIS A 205 -21.81 4.74 -12.04
N ASP A 206 -22.80 3.89 -11.78
CA ASP A 206 -23.61 3.91 -10.54
C ASP A 206 -23.04 3.01 -9.43
N VAL A 207 -21.95 2.28 -9.70
CA VAL A 207 -21.32 1.36 -8.75
C VAL A 207 -20.26 2.12 -7.94
N ASN A 208 -20.52 2.33 -6.66
CA ASN A 208 -19.55 2.85 -5.71
C ASN A 208 -18.69 1.73 -5.10
N PHE A 209 -17.83 2.05 -4.12
CA PHE A 209 -16.97 1.07 -3.47
C PHE A 209 -17.76 -0.07 -2.81
N SER A 210 -18.84 0.23 -2.08
CA SER A 210 -19.67 -0.80 -1.44
C SER A 210 -20.39 -1.66 -2.45
N GLY A 211 -20.91 -1.08 -3.53
CA GLY A 211 -21.47 -1.81 -4.67
C GLY A 211 -20.47 -2.73 -5.36
N LEU A 212 -19.20 -2.29 -5.52
CA LEU A 212 -18.13 -3.15 -6.02
C LEU A 212 -17.89 -4.34 -5.08
N VAL A 213 -17.77 -4.09 -3.77
CA VAL A 213 -17.57 -5.17 -2.77
C VAL A 213 -18.72 -6.15 -2.82
N LYS A 214 -19.97 -5.68 -2.90
CA LYS A 214 -21.16 -6.55 -3.04
C LYS A 214 -21.06 -7.43 -4.29
N ARG A 215 -20.75 -6.86 -5.45
CA ARG A 215 -20.57 -7.64 -6.69
C ARG A 215 -19.47 -8.68 -6.56
N ILE A 216 -18.35 -8.34 -5.90
CA ILE A 216 -17.27 -9.31 -5.64
C ILE A 216 -17.77 -10.49 -4.81
N LEU A 217 -18.53 -10.23 -3.75
CA LEU A 217 -19.09 -11.27 -2.88
C LEU A 217 -20.07 -12.19 -3.62
N ASP A 218 -20.89 -11.60 -4.50
CA ASP A 218 -21.90 -12.34 -5.28
C ASP A 218 -21.29 -13.14 -6.43
N GLU A 219 -20.29 -12.58 -7.14
CA GLU A 219 -19.80 -13.12 -8.40
C GLU A 219 -18.47 -13.87 -8.33
N VAL A 220 -17.73 -13.80 -7.18
CA VAL A 220 -16.43 -14.46 -7.00
C VAL A 220 -16.45 -15.46 -5.83
N PRO A 221 -17.24 -16.54 -5.89
CA PRO A 221 -17.49 -17.46 -4.75
C PRO A 221 -16.23 -18.25 -4.31
N LYS A 222 -15.21 -18.35 -5.15
CA LYS A 222 -13.94 -19.00 -4.80
C LYS A 222 -13.06 -18.16 -3.87
N LEU A 223 -13.30 -16.84 -3.80
CA LEU A 223 -12.55 -15.94 -2.91
C LEU A 223 -12.84 -16.31 -1.44
N LYS A 224 -11.78 -16.49 -0.65
CA LYS A 224 -11.88 -16.83 0.78
C LYS A 224 -11.64 -15.65 1.69
N ARG A 225 -10.85 -14.66 1.22
CA ARG A 225 -10.60 -13.44 2.00
C ARG A 225 -10.41 -12.22 1.11
N LEU A 226 -11.23 -11.22 1.36
CA LEU A 226 -11.16 -9.91 0.72
C LEU A 226 -10.63 -8.88 1.73
N ARG A 227 -9.51 -8.24 1.42
CA ARG A 227 -8.97 -7.12 2.20
C ARG A 227 -9.08 -5.81 1.45
N VAL A 228 -9.22 -4.74 2.21
CA VAL A 228 -9.07 -3.37 1.74
C VAL A 228 -7.71 -2.85 2.20
N SER A 229 -6.90 -2.27 1.32
CA SER A 229 -5.56 -1.82 1.68
C SER A 229 -5.57 -0.62 2.61
N SER A 230 -6.37 0.38 2.31
CA SER A 230 -6.62 1.59 3.10
C SER A 230 -7.92 2.21 2.62
N ILE A 231 -8.71 2.73 3.53
CA ILE A 231 -9.96 3.43 3.22
C ILE A 231 -10.14 4.60 4.18
N GLU A 232 -10.52 5.76 3.68
CA GLU A 232 -10.82 6.92 4.51
C GLU A 232 -12.10 6.66 5.33
N MET A 233 -12.13 7.12 6.58
CA MET A 233 -13.24 6.82 7.50
C MET A 233 -14.61 7.30 7.00
N ASN A 234 -14.66 8.41 6.26
CA ASN A 234 -15.91 8.97 5.71
C ASN A 234 -16.39 8.20 4.46
N GLU A 235 -15.62 7.28 3.93
CA GLU A 235 -15.96 6.42 2.78
C GLU A 235 -16.39 5.01 3.21
N VAL A 236 -16.28 4.71 4.49
CA VAL A 236 -16.87 3.53 5.10
C VAL A 236 -18.35 3.86 5.36
N ASP A 237 -19.21 3.61 4.37
CA ASP A 237 -20.65 3.86 4.45
C ASP A 237 -21.40 2.75 5.20
N ASP A 238 -22.69 2.95 5.44
CA ASP A 238 -23.53 1.99 6.17
C ASP A 238 -23.71 0.70 5.39
N GLU A 239 -23.68 0.75 4.04
CA GLU A 239 -23.77 -0.44 3.19
C GLU A 239 -22.52 -1.31 3.37
N PHE A 240 -21.32 -0.72 3.38
CA PHE A 240 -20.09 -1.46 3.63
C PHE A 240 -20.06 -2.07 5.04
N ILE A 241 -20.53 -1.35 6.06
CA ILE A 241 -20.65 -1.87 7.43
C ILE A 241 -21.61 -3.08 7.48
N ALA A 242 -22.74 -3.02 6.77
CA ALA A 242 -23.69 -4.13 6.65
C ALA A 242 -23.04 -5.32 5.95
N LEU A 243 -22.33 -5.11 4.84
CA LEU A 243 -21.59 -6.17 4.17
C LEU A 243 -20.54 -6.83 5.08
N MET A 244 -19.82 -6.02 5.87
CA MET A 244 -18.88 -6.56 6.86
C MET A 244 -19.58 -7.41 7.93
N LYS A 245 -20.77 -7.02 8.38
CA LYS A 245 -21.54 -7.79 9.35
C LYS A 245 -21.90 -9.17 8.80
N ASP A 246 -22.38 -9.24 7.56
CA ASP A 246 -23.02 -10.43 7.00
C ASP A 246 -22.02 -11.38 6.33
N HIS A 247 -20.85 -10.87 5.85
CA HIS A 247 -19.92 -11.66 5.05
C HIS A 247 -18.52 -11.81 5.69
N LYS A 248 -18.23 -12.97 6.24
CA LYS A 248 -16.91 -13.29 6.83
C LYS A 248 -15.75 -13.30 5.83
N VAL A 249 -16.04 -13.34 4.53
CA VAL A 249 -15.04 -13.22 3.46
C VAL A 249 -14.35 -11.85 3.53
N ILE A 250 -15.04 -10.78 3.93
CA ILE A 250 -14.41 -9.50 4.20
C ILE A 250 -13.56 -9.67 5.46
N ALA A 251 -12.28 -9.39 5.35
CA ALA A 251 -11.30 -9.52 6.43
C ALA A 251 -11.73 -8.73 7.68
N ASN A 252 -11.45 -9.28 8.85
CA ASN A 252 -11.74 -8.62 10.13
C ASN A 252 -10.69 -7.56 10.48
N HIS A 253 -10.32 -6.76 9.49
CA HIS A 253 -9.29 -5.72 9.58
C HIS A 253 -9.61 -4.57 8.62
N LEU A 254 -9.48 -3.34 9.10
CA LEU A 254 -9.47 -2.14 8.27
C LEU A 254 -8.29 -1.25 8.64
N HIS A 255 -7.67 -0.66 7.63
CA HIS A 255 -6.71 0.41 7.80
C HIS A 255 -7.44 1.75 7.55
N LEU A 256 -7.66 2.51 8.63
CA LEU A 256 -8.38 3.79 8.65
C LEU A 256 -7.40 4.92 9.02
N PRO A 257 -6.87 5.70 8.07
CA PRO A 257 -5.94 6.78 8.37
C PRO A 257 -6.56 7.86 9.24
N LEU A 258 -6.07 8.02 10.47
CA LEU A 258 -6.48 9.10 11.40
C LEU A 258 -5.73 10.39 11.11
N GLN A 259 -4.46 10.29 10.82
CA GLN A 259 -3.45 11.34 10.61
C GLN A 259 -3.13 12.15 11.87
N ALA A 260 -4.12 12.67 12.60
CA ALA A 260 -3.98 13.34 13.88
C ALA A 260 -5.24 13.15 14.74
N GLY A 261 -5.10 13.13 16.04
CA GLY A 261 -6.22 13.04 17.00
C GLY A 261 -6.61 14.40 17.60
N SER A 262 -6.32 15.50 16.90
CA SER A 262 -6.66 16.86 17.28
C SER A 262 -7.40 17.55 16.14
N ASP A 263 -8.58 18.10 16.41
CA ASP A 263 -9.37 18.80 15.40
C ASP A 263 -8.66 20.05 14.87
N VAL A 264 -7.84 20.69 15.69
CA VAL A 264 -7.00 21.82 15.27
C VAL A 264 -6.03 21.34 14.17
N ILE A 265 -5.37 20.21 14.37
CA ILE A 265 -4.40 19.68 13.40
C ILE A 265 -5.10 19.10 12.17
N LEU A 266 -6.19 18.36 12.34
CA LEU A 266 -7.01 17.85 11.22
C LEU A 266 -7.49 18.98 10.31
N SER A 267 -7.94 20.10 10.88
CA SER A 267 -8.33 21.30 10.14
C SER A 267 -7.13 21.90 9.35
N LYS A 268 -5.96 22.00 9.99
CA LYS A 268 -4.72 22.48 9.31
C LYS A 268 -4.24 21.54 8.21
N MET A 269 -4.50 20.25 8.36
CA MET A 269 -4.25 19.22 7.34
C MET A 269 -5.28 19.25 6.20
N GLU A 270 -6.37 20.04 6.32
CA GLU A 270 -7.54 20.04 5.43
C GLU A 270 -8.19 18.66 5.32
N ARG A 271 -8.26 17.92 6.46
CA ARG A 271 -8.99 16.65 6.52
C ARG A 271 -10.50 16.91 6.45
N LYS A 272 -11.24 15.94 5.89
CA LYS A 272 -12.67 16.06 5.64
C LYS A 272 -13.53 15.44 6.75
N TYR A 273 -12.96 15.26 7.93
CA TYR A 273 -13.59 14.71 9.13
C TYR A 273 -12.95 15.33 10.38
N ASP A 274 -13.64 15.22 11.49
CA ASP A 274 -13.19 15.56 12.83
C ASP A 274 -12.97 14.30 13.69
N VAL A 275 -12.45 14.49 14.89
CA VAL A 275 -12.17 13.42 15.85
C VAL A 275 -13.45 12.70 16.26
N GLY A 276 -14.56 13.44 16.45
CA GLY A 276 -15.87 12.88 16.82
C GLY A 276 -16.37 11.88 15.79
N ALA A 277 -16.35 12.27 14.51
CA ALA A 277 -16.77 11.41 13.41
C ALA A 277 -15.88 10.15 13.30
N TYR A 278 -14.57 10.27 13.56
CA TYR A 278 -13.66 9.10 13.58
C TYR A 278 -14.01 8.13 14.72
N ILE A 279 -14.25 8.65 15.92
CA ILE A 279 -14.69 7.85 17.08
C ILE A 279 -15.98 7.09 16.77
N ASP A 280 -16.97 7.77 16.21
CA ASP A 280 -18.28 7.17 15.90
C ASP A 280 -18.16 6.09 14.83
N LYS A 281 -17.30 6.27 13.83
CA LYS A 281 -17.03 5.25 12.82
C LYS A 281 -16.37 4.01 13.44
N VAL A 282 -15.39 4.18 14.32
CA VAL A 282 -14.75 3.06 15.04
C VAL A 282 -15.80 2.31 15.89
N LYS A 283 -16.69 3.01 16.58
CA LYS A 283 -17.80 2.40 17.36
C LYS A 283 -18.74 1.63 16.45
N ALA A 284 -19.15 2.20 15.32
CA ALA A 284 -20.04 1.54 14.35
C ALA A 284 -19.43 0.24 13.82
N LEU A 285 -18.16 0.24 13.45
CA LEU A 285 -17.44 -0.97 13.02
C LEU A 285 -17.39 -2.02 14.11
N ARG A 286 -17.06 -1.64 15.34
CA ARG A 286 -17.01 -2.56 16.49
C ARG A 286 -18.37 -3.10 16.91
N SER A 287 -19.46 -2.37 16.64
CA SER A 287 -20.81 -2.87 16.93
C SER A 287 -21.19 -4.09 16.08
N VAL A 288 -20.64 -4.20 14.86
CA VAL A 288 -20.88 -5.34 13.95
C VAL A 288 -19.74 -6.36 13.96
N ARG A 289 -18.52 -5.95 14.29
CA ARG A 289 -17.32 -6.76 14.38
C ARG A 289 -16.54 -6.41 15.66
N PRO A 290 -16.91 -6.94 16.85
CA PRO A 290 -16.32 -6.54 18.13
C PRO A 290 -14.78 -6.70 18.18
N ASP A 291 -14.25 -7.71 17.50
CA ASP A 291 -12.83 -8.05 17.47
C ASP A 291 -12.11 -7.49 16.22
N ILE A 292 -12.69 -6.50 15.53
CA ILE A 292 -12.06 -5.92 14.35
C ILE A 292 -10.71 -5.29 14.70
N SER A 293 -9.70 -5.63 13.90
CA SER A 293 -8.41 -4.93 13.91
C SER A 293 -8.54 -3.61 13.16
N ILE A 294 -8.35 -2.49 13.84
CA ILE A 294 -8.28 -1.17 13.21
C ILE A 294 -6.86 -0.67 13.33
N THR A 295 -6.19 -0.56 12.19
CA THR A 295 -4.85 0.05 12.09
C THR A 295 -4.96 1.44 11.49
N THR A 296 -4.01 2.30 11.78
CA THR A 296 -4.08 3.71 11.35
C THR A 296 -2.71 4.29 11.05
N ASP A 297 -2.68 5.35 10.24
CA ASP A 297 -1.53 6.23 10.06
C ASP A 297 -1.67 7.44 10.98
N VAL A 298 -0.56 7.86 11.60
CA VAL A 298 -0.45 9.09 12.40
C VAL A 298 0.78 9.87 12.00
N ILE A 299 0.59 11.14 11.70
CA ILE A 299 1.68 12.09 11.41
C ILE A 299 1.94 12.92 12.66
N VAL A 300 3.17 12.90 13.16
CA VAL A 300 3.62 13.70 14.31
C VAL A 300 4.50 14.85 13.89
N GLY A 301 4.45 15.95 14.64
CA GLY A 301 5.23 17.14 14.35
C GLY A 301 4.78 17.84 13.07
N PHE A 302 3.49 17.74 12.75
CA PHE A 302 2.88 18.55 11.71
C PHE A 302 2.95 20.05 12.12
N PRO A 303 3.11 21.02 11.19
CA PRO A 303 3.07 22.42 11.51
C PRO A 303 1.91 22.80 12.46
N TYR A 304 2.21 23.61 13.46
CA TYR A 304 1.30 24.03 14.55
C TYR A 304 0.96 22.95 15.60
N GLU A 305 1.43 21.71 15.49
CA GLU A 305 1.23 20.73 16.55
C GLU A 305 2.05 21.10 17.80
N GLY A 306 1.38 21.56 18.85
CA GLY A 306 1.97 21.73 20.17
C GLY A 306 1.90 20.43 21.01
N ASP A 307 2.30 20.54 22.27
CA ASP A 307 2.25 19.39 23.18
C ASP A 307 0.79 18.99 23.52
N ALA A 308 -0.12 19.97 23.55
CA ALA A 308 -1.54 19.70 23.76
C ALA A 308 -2.13 18.85 22.64
N GLU A 309 -1.96 19.26 21.38
CA GLU A 309 -2.48 18.56 20.22
C GLU A 309 -1.83 17.18 20.04
N PHE A 310 -0.53 17.06 20.37
CA PHE A 310 0.14 15.77 20.39
C PHE A 310 -0.47 14.84 21.47
N MET A 311 -0.75 15.36 22.67
CA MET A 311 -1.37 14.56 23.74
C MET A 311 -2.81 14.19 23.44
N GLU A 312 -3.57 15.03 22.74
CA GLU A 312 -4.90 14.68 22.21
C GLU A 312 -4.79 13.44 21.30
N THR A 313 -3.84 13.47 20.36
CA THR A 313 -3.59 12.35 19.44
C THR A 313 -3.16 11.07 20.19
N TYR A 314 -2.25 11.20 21.13
CA TYR A 314 -1.76 10.07 21.96
C TYR A 314 -2.89 9.42 22.75
N ASN A 315 -3.67 10.24 23.46
CA ASN A 315 -4.77 9.74 24.29
C ASN A 315 -5.89 9.13 23.44
N LEU A 316 -6.27 9.75 22.33
CA LEU A 316 -7.27 9.20 21.41
C LEU A 316 -6.87 7.81 20.90
N CYS A 317 -5.64 7.64 20.43
CA CYS A 317 -5.16 6.34 19.94
C CYS A 317 -5.19 5.27 21.04
N LYS A 318 -4.81 5.64 22.27
CA LYS A 318 -4.84 4.78 23.46
C LYS A 318 -6.27 4.40 23.83
N ASP A 319 -7.16 5.38 23.97
CA ASP A 319 -8.54 5.19 24.45
C ASP A 319 -9.39 4.42 23.45
N LEU A 320 -9.15 4.62 22.14
CA LEU A 320 -9.77 3.81 21.11
C LEU A 320 -9.20 2.39 21.05
N GLY A 321 -8.07 2.08 21.66
CA GLY A 321 -7.46 0.75 21.61
C GLY A 321 -7.24 0.31 20.15
N LEU A 322 -6.64 1.17 19.33
CA LEU A 322 -6.31 0.86 17.93
C LEU A 322 -5.27 -0.26 17.90
N SER A 323 -5.40 -1.19 16.97
CA SER A 323 -4.56 -2.42 16.96
C SER A 323 -3.12 -2.14 16.62
N LYS A 324 -2.84 -1.13 15.80
CA LYS A 324 -1.49 -0.71 15.40
C LYS A 324 -1.49 0.70 14.84
N LEU A 325 -0.47 1.47 15.18
CA LEU A 325 -0.22 2.80 14.63
C LEU A 325 1.00 2.75 13.70
N HIS A 326 0.85 3.24 12.49
CA HIS A 326 1.97 3.56 11.63
C HIS A 326 2.32 5.03 11.83
N VAL A 327 3.41 5.28 12.53
CA VAL A 327 3.81 6.62 12.96
C VAL A 327 4.82 7.22 12.01
N PHE A 328 4.49 8.40 11.47
CA PHE A 328 5.33 9.13 10.54
C PHE A 328 5.68 10.51 11.10
N PRO A 329 6.97 10.82 11.31
CA PRO A 329 7.36 12.21 11.48
C PRO A 329 6.97 13.01 10.23
N TYR A 330 6.36 14.17 10.41
CA TYR A 330 6.00 15.02 9.27
C TYR A 330 7.22 15.27 8.38
N SER A 331 7.05 14.97 7.11
CA SER A 331 8.08 15.14 6.07
C SER A 331 7.66 16.26 5.12
N MET A 332 8.32 17.39 5.18
CA MET A 332 8.04 18.54 4.32
C MET A 332 8.20 18.17 2.85
N ARG A 333 7.17 18.43 2.04
CA ARG A 333 7.15 18.18 0.61
C ARG A 333 7.06 19.50 -0.16
N LYS A 334 8.09 19.79 -0.96
CA LYS A 334 8.11 21.01 -1.80
C LYS A 334 6.86 21.05 -2.68
N GLY A 335 6.22 22.20 -2.76
CA GLY A 335 5.00 22.40 -3.56
C GLY A 335 3.70 22.11 -2.81
N THR A 336 3.74 21.58 -1.57
CA THR A 336 2.56 21.41 -0.73
C THR A 336 2.30 22.64 0.13
N LYS A 337 1.03 22.88 0.51
CA LYS A 337 0.66 24.01 1.38
C LYS A 337 1.39 23.96 2.73
N ALA A 338 1.50 22.77 3.33
CA ALA A 338 2.17 22.60 4.63
C ALA A 338 3.68 22.90 4.58
N SER A 339 4.31 22.89 3.42
CA SER A 339 5.72 23.27 3.28
C SER A 339 5.98 24.76 3.53
N LEU A 340 4.94 25.59 3.43
CA LEU A 340 4.99 27.04 3.66
C LEU A 340 4.60 27.42 5.11
N MET A 341 4.17 26.46 5.92
CA MET A 341 3.77 26.67 7.30
C MET A 341 4.99 26.67 8.24
N PRO A 342 4.89 27.24 9.46
CA PRO A 342 5.96 27.19 10.46
C PRO A 342 6.32 25.74 10.81
N GLN A 343 7.58 25.37 10.62
CA GLN A 343 8.04 23.98 10.82
C GLN A 343 8.42 23.72 12.28
N ILE A 344 8.12 22.50 12.75
CA ILE A 344 8.52 21.99 14.05
C ILE A 344 9.95 21.42 13.95
N LYS A 345 10.72 21.52 15.03
CA LYS A 345 12.09 21.00 15.10
C LYS A 345 12.11 19.48 14.92
N ASP A 346 13.11 18.99 14.21
CA ASP A 346 13.24 17.54 13.96
C ASP A 346 13.47 16.73 15.25
N SER A 347 14.06 17.34 16.29
CA SER A 347 14.19 16.70 17.62
C SER A 347 12.82 16.43 18.26
N GLU A 348 11.88 17.39 18.18
CA GLU A 348 10.53 17.24 18.71
C GLU A 348 9.73 16.19 17.91
N LYS A 349 9.84 16.21 16.57
CA LYS A 349 9.23 15.16 15.71
C LYS A 349 9.72 13.77 16.07
N LYS A 350 11.03 13.62 16.32
CA LYS A 350 11.63 12.32 16.70
C LYS A 350 11.17 11.86 18.08
N ASP A 351 11.09 12.75 19.05
CA ASP A 351 10.59 12.43 20.38
C ASP A 351 9.13 11.97 20.35
N ARG A 352 8.25 12.74 19.70
CA ARG A 352 6.84 12.40 19.52
C ARG A 352 6.65 11.09 18.79
N ALA A 353 7.42 10.87 17.73
CA ALA A 353 7.39 9.59 16.99
C ALA A 353 7.79 8.41 17.89
N LYS A 354 8.86 8.54 18.69
CA LYS A 354 9.29 7.51 19.63
C LYS A 354 8.17 7.15 20.61
N ARG A 355 7.55 8.15 21.25
CA ARG A 355 6.47 7.96 22.22
C ARG A 355 5.25 7.25 21.61
N LEU A 356 4.83 7.62 20.39
CA LEU A 356 3.72 6.95 19.71
C LEU A 356 4.08 5.55 19.19
N ILE A 357 5.33 5.30 18.81
CA ILE A 357 5.79 3.96 18.45
C ILE A 357 5.76 3.04 19.68
N GLU A 358 6.19 3.53 20.83
CA GLU A 358 6.11 2.79 22.09
C GLU A 358 4.64 2.46 22.45
N LEU A 359 3.73 3.43 22.30
CA LEU A 359 2.29 3.20 22.46
C LEU A 359 1.77 2.16 21.44
N SER A 360 2.15 2.28 20.16
CA SER A 360 1.76 1.32 19.12
C SER A 360 2.15 -0.11 19.47
N ASN A 361 3.39 -0.32 19.94
CA ASN A 361 3.86 -1.64 20.33
C ASN A 361 3.05 -2.20 21.50
N HIS A 362 2.72 -1.36 22.48
CA HIS A 362 1.86 -1.75 23.61
C HIS A 362 0.45 -2.12 23.14
N LEU A 363 -0.16 -1.30 22.29
CA LEU A 363 -1.50 -1.56 21.76
C LEU A 363 -1.56 -2.83 20.89
N GLU A 364 -0.54 -3.08 20.06
CA GLU A 364 -0.42 -4.29 19.25
C GLU A 364 -0.35 -5.54 20.13
N GLU A 365 0.43 -5.49 21.20
CA GLU A 365 0.53 -6.58 22.17
C GLU A 365 -0.79 -6.81 22.92
N GLU A 366 -1.44 -5.74 23.41
CA GLU A 366 -2.74 -5.83 24.09
C GLU A 366 -3.84 -6.35 23.16
N TYR A 367 -3.83 -5.95 21.91
CA TYR A 367 -4.76 -6.48 20.92
C TYR A 367 -4.52 -7.99 20.69
N ALA A 368 -3.28 -8.40 20.52
CA ALA A 368 -2.92 -9.80 20.28
C ALA A 368 -3.24 -10.71 21.50
N LYS A 369 -3.04 -10.22 22.72
CA LYS A 369 -3.34 -10.97 23.97
C LYS A 369 -4.79 -11.45 24.05
N LYS A 370 -5.73 -10.71 23.46
CA LYS A 370 -7.16 -11.08 23.42
C LYS A 370 -7.42 -12.42 22.73
N PHE A 371 -6.50 -12.85 21.88
CA PHE A 371 -6.66 -14.05 21.06
C PHE A 371 -5.86 -15.26 21.55
N ILE A 372 -5.12 -15.16 22.67
CA ILE A 372 -4.42 -16.33 23.24
C ILE A 372 -5.45 -17.42 23.58
N GLY A 373 -5.22 -18.63 23.09
CA GLY A 373 -6.14 -19.77 23.22
C GLY A 373 -7.27 -19.81 22.16
N SER A 374 -7.49 -18.74 21.41
CA SER A 374 -8.51 -18.68 20.35
C SER A 374 -8.04 -19.42 19.08
N ILE A 375 -9.02 -19.86 18.30
CA ILE A 375 -8.81 -20.43 16.97
C ILE A 375 -9.19 -19.38 15.93
N LEU A 376 -8.25 -19.05 15.05
CA LEU A 376 -8.41 -18.05 13.98
C LEU A 376 -8.13 -18.70 12.62
N ASP A 377 -8.67 -18.13 11.56
CA ASP A 377 -8.33 -18.51 10.19
C ASP A 377 -7.00 -17.87 9.76
N ILE A 378 -6.12 -18.62 9.11
CA ILE A 378 -4.81 -18.16 8.66
C ILE A 378 -4.48 -18.66 7.26
N ILE A 379 -3.76 -17.83 6.50
CA ILE A 379 -3.08 -18.24 5.28
C ILE A 379 -1.57 -18.11 5.54
N PRO A 380 -0.81 -19.23 5.64
CA PRO A 380 0.64 -19.18 5.69
C PRO A 380 1.21 -18.58 4.41
N GLU A 381 2.22 -17.71 4.52
CA GLU A 381 2.69 -16.89 3.39
C GLU A 381 4.12 -17.20 2.98
N GLN A 382 5.00 -17.39 3.94
CA GLN A 382 6.42 -17.58 3.66
C GLN A 382 7.16 -18.26 4.80
N GLU A 383 8.31 -18.84 4.47
CA GLU A 383 9.32 -19.25 5.44
C GLU A 383 10.05 -18.03 6.01
N THR A 384 10.44 -18.11 7.27
CA THR A 384 11.24 -17.09 7.96
C THR A 384 12.67 -17.57 8.15
N LEU A 385 13.61 -16.63 8.36
CA LEU A 385 15.03 -16.96 8.62
C LEU A 385 15.27 -17.88 9.84
N GLY A 386 14.29 -18.02 10.73
CA GLY A 386 14.36 -18.91 11.91
C GLY A 386 13.83 -20.32 11.69
N GLY A 387 13.60 -20.75 10.45
CA GLY A 387 13.08 -22.10 10.15
C GLY A 387 11.62 -22.31 10.58
N MET A 388 10.87 -21.24 10.73
CA MET A 388 9.42 -21.27 10.95
C MET A 388 8.73 -20.73 9.69
N MET A 389 7.44 -20.94 9.55
CA MET A 389 6.64 -20.20 8.58
C MET A 389 5.82 -19.12 9.28
N MET A 390 5.42 -18.11 8.51
CA MET A 390 4.62 -16.99 8.97
C MET A 390 3.44 -16.76 8.03
N GLY A 391 2.32 -16.33 8.60
CA GLY A 391 1.13 -15.94 7.84
C GLY A 391 0.31 -14.91 8.61
N HIS A 392 -0.74 -14.39 7.95
CA HIS A 392 -1.67 -13.45 8.58
C HIS A 392 -3.06 -14.05 8.72
N THR A 393 -3.66 -13.80 9.88
CA THR A 393 -5.06 -14.12 10.15
C THR A 393 -6.00 -13.10 9.49
N SER A 394 -7.33 -13.36 9.53
CA SER A 394 -8.33 -12.41 9.01
C SER A 394 -8.23 -11.03 9.69
N ASN A 395 -8.00 -11.00 11.00
CA ASN A 395 -7.79 -9.77 11.76
C ASN A 395 -6.34 -9.23 11.73
N PHE A 396 -5.54 -9.68 10.77
CA PHE A 396 -4.20 -9.20 10.44
C PHE A 396 -3.13 -9.45 11.51
N LEU A 397 -3.35 -10.39 12.42
CA LEU A 397 -2.27 -10.85 13.32
C LEU A 397 -1.24 -11.63 12.50
N GLN A 398 0.04 -11.28 12.67
CA GLN A 398 1.15 -12.02 12.11
C GLN A 398 1.52 -13.18 13.02
N VAL A 399 1.24 -14.41 12.60
CA VAL A 399 1.45 -15.60 13.42
C VAL A 399 2.61 -16.44 12.88
N PHE A 400 3.51 -16.81 13.77
CA PHE A 400 4.62 -17.72 13.51
C PHE A 400 4.23 -19.15 13.89
N MET A 401 4.54 -20.11 13.00
CA MET A 401 4.11 -21.50 13.12
C MET A 401 5.26 -22.44 12.74
N PRO A 402 5.23 -23.71 13.20
CA PRO A 402 6.16 -24.72 12.71
C PRO A 402 6.19 -24.79 11.18
N LYS A 403 7.39 -25.01 10.62
CA LYS A 403 7.60 -25.06 9.17
C LYS A 403 6.87 -26.22 8.52
N ASP A 404 6.03 -25.91 7.55
CA ASP A 404 5.40 -26.87 6.63
C ASP A 404 5.08 -26.12 5.32
N LEU A 405 5.98 -26.22 4.35
CA LEU A 405 5.92 -25.44 3.11
C LEU A 405 4.71 -25.80 2.23
N ASP A 406 4.19 -27.04 2.36
CA ASP A 406 3.02 -27.48 1.60
C ASP A 406 1.73 -26.74 2.01
N LYS A 407 1.77 -26.06 3.15
CA LYS A 407 0.65 -25.25 3.67
C LYS A 407 0.65 -23.81 3.15
N ILE A 408 1.72 -23.34 2.54
CA ILE A 408 1.79 -21.97 2.04
C ILE A 408 0.71 -21.71 0.99
N GLY A 409 0.02 -20.57 1.11
CA GLY A 409 -1.06 -20.14 0.21
C GLY A 409 -2.42 -20.81 0.44
N LYS A 410 -2.54 -21.75 1.39
CA LYS A 410 -3.79 -22.45 1.72
C LYS A 410 -4.41 -21.91 3.01
N LEU A 411 -5.72 -22.02 3.14
CA LEU A 411 -6.47 -21.56 4.32
C LEU A 411 -6.54 -22.64 5.38
N TYR A 412 -6.15 -22.34 6.61
CA TYR A 412 -6.20 -23.23 7.77
C TYR A 412 -6.79 -22.53 8.99
N ASN A 413 -7.12 -23.30 9.99
CA ASN A 413 -7.34 -22.82 11.36
C ASN A 413 -6.05 -22.90 12.14
N VAL A 414 -5.73 -21.84 12.91
CA VAL A 414 -4.56 -21.76 13.80
C VAL A 414 -5.03 -21.47 15.21
N LYS A 415 -4.55 -22.24 16.18
CA LYS A 415 -4.73 -21.93 17.59
C LYS A 415 -3.59 -21.04 18.05
N ILE A 416 -3.90 -19.86 18.54
CA ILE A 416 -2.90 -18.95 19.11
C ILE A 416 -2.44 -19.49 20.45
N THR A 417 -1.15 -19.77 20.60
CA THR A 417 -0.61 -20.46 21.80
C THR A 417 0.06 -19.50 22.78
N LYS A 418 0.86 -18.55 22.28
CA LYS A 418 1.60 -17.61 23.12
C LYS A 418 2.03 -16.37 22.36
N ILE A 419 2.40 -15.34 23.14
CA ILE A 419 3.12 -14.16 22.66
C ILE A 419 4.45 -14.10 23.38
N GLU A 420 5.54 -13.94 22.67
CA GLU A 420 6.87 -13.91 23.23
C GLU A 420 7.76 -12.97 22.42
N ASN A 421 8.40 -11.99 23.06
CA ASN A 421 9.24 -10.99 22.41
C ASN A 421 8.55 -10.26 21.24
N GLY A 422 7.27 -9.90 21.39
CA GLY A 422 6.45 -9.23 20.38
C GLY A 422 6.05 -10.11 19.19
N LYS A 423 6.34 -11.42 19.23
CA LYS A 423 5.93 -12.39 18.22
C LYS A 423 4.77 -13.24 18.73
N ILE A 424 3.80 -13.47 17.85
CA ILE A 424 2.63 -14.30 18.12
C ILE A 424 2.91 -15.70 17.56
N TYR A 425 2.74 -16.72 18.37
CA TYR A 425 2.95 -18.11 17.98
C TYR A 425 1.62 -18.87 17.96
N GLY A 426 1.51 -19.80 17.02
CA GLY A 426 0.33 -20.65 16.89
C GLY A 426 0.65 -22.00 16.29
N GLU A 427 -0.34 -22.90 16.38
CA GLU A 427 -0.31 -24.25 15.85
C GLU A 427 -1.47 -24.42 14.89
N ILE A 428 -1.21 -24.91 13.66
CA ILE A 428 -2.23 -25.25 12.66
C ILE A 428 -2.94 -26.51 13.15
N LEU A 429 -4.29 -26.47 13.08
CA LEU A 429 -5.17 -27.58 13.48
C LEU A 429 -5.48 -28.49 12.29
#